data_3b231b283fb8a47a6219b6566978a103
#
_entry.id   3b231b283fb8a47a6219b6566978a103
#
_cell.length_a   1.000
_cell.length_b   1.000
_cell.length_c   1.000
_cell.angle_alpha   90.00
_cell.angle_beta   90.00
_cell.angle_gamma   90.00
#
_symmetry.space_group_name_H-M   'P 1'
#
loop_
_entity.id
_entity.type
_entity.pdbx_description
1 polymer ?
#
loop_
_entity_poly.entity_id
_entity_poly.type
_entity_poly.pdbx_seq_one_letter_code
_entity_poly.pdbx_strand_id
1 'polypeptide(L)'
;LSGGQRQRVAIGRAMVRDPKVFLMDEPLSNLDAKLRNQMRAEIIKLRQRINTTFMYVTHDQTEAMTLADRIVIMKDGYVNQIGTPQELFNKPVNLFVAGFIGMPVMNFFDGCKLLCENGVYSAEIRGVKFELDEFQQKALAQNGQEPCDIVAGIRPQHIRVGEGKLYGEVEVSEMLGSEVDLHANCEGDDVVMVLQTMDLETDVSIGQKINFTFKPDLIQLFEKETGNNLIWYDEASAKENAPVCKEYDF
;
A
#
# COMPACT_ATOMS: atom_id res chain seq x y z
N LEU A 1 -24.27 7.47 -27.94
CA LEU A 1 -23.04 6.76 -27.55
C LEU A 1 -23.07 6.38 -26.09
N SER A 2 -22.69 5.15 -25.74
CA SER A 2 -22.46 4.74 -24.34
C SER A 2 -21.26 5.50 -23.71
N GLY A 3 -21.14 5.48 -22.37
CA GLY A 3 -20.00 6.10 -21.67
C GLY A 3 -18.65 5.68 -22.25
N GLY A 4 -18.41 4.38 -22.38
CA GLY A 4 -17.17 3.86 -22.96
C GLY A 4 -16.98 4.15 -24.44
N GLN A 5 -18.06 4.30 -25.20
CA GLN A 5 -17.95 4.74 -26.61
C GLN A 5 -17.48 6.19 -26.68
N ARG A 6 -18.04 7.07 -25.85
CA ARG A 6 -17.61 8.48 -25.75
C ARG A 6 -16.14 8.56 -25.34
N GLN A 7 -15.72 7.74 -24.36
CA GLN A 7 -14.34 7.70 -23.89
C GLN A 7 -13.35 7.27 -25.00
N ARG A 8 -13.68 6.19 -25.74
CA ARG A 8 -12.87 5.75 -26.88
C ARG A 8 -12.77 6.82 -27.97
N VAL A 9 -13.85 7.53 -28.27
CA VAL A 9 -13.84 8.64 -29.21
C VAL A 9 -12.93 9.78 -28.72
N ALA A 10 -12.98 10.12 -27.42
CA ALA A 10 -12.15 11.16 -26.85
C ALA A 10 -10.65 10.80 -26.92
N ILE A 11 -10.31 9.55 -26.56
CA ILE A 11 -8.92 9.03 -26.67
C ILE A 11 -8.48 9.02 -28.14
N GLY A 12 -9.29 8.51 -29.06
CA GLY A 12 -8.98 8.49 -30.51
C GLY A 12 -8.77 9.89 -31.07
N ARG A 13 -9.57 10.87 -30.64
CA ARG A 13 -9.40 12.28 -31.03
C ARG A 13 -8.08 12.87 -30.52
N ALA A 14 -7.65 12.50 -29.31
CA ALA A 14 -6.38 12.93 -28.77
C ALA A 14 -5.19 12.32 -29.54
N MET A 15 -5.32 11.04 -29.91
CA MET A 15 -4.27 10.30 -30.67
C MET A 15 -3.99 10.89 -32.05
N VAL A 16 -5.04 11.29 -32.78
CA VAL A 16 -4.90 11.84 -34.15
C VAL A 16 -4.08 13.13 -34.17
N ARG A 17 -3.94 13.81 -33.02
CA ARG A 17 -3.14 15.02 -32.89
C ARG A 17 -1.65 14.77 -32.73
N ASP A 18 -1.23 13.51 -32.62
CA ASP A 18 0.17 13.10 -32.38
C ASP A 18 0.84 13.89 -31.24
N PRO A 19 0.26 13.86 -30.02
CA PRO A 19 0.71 14.68 -28.93
C PRO A 19 2.03 14.16 -28.35
N LYS A 20 2.91 15.06 -27.92
CA LYS A 20 4.14 14.70 -27.17
C LYS A 20 3.84 14.19 -25.77
N VAL A 21 2.73 14.59 -25.19
CA VAL A 21 2.25 14.17 -23.85
C VAL A 21 0.76 13.98 -23.89
N PHE A 22 0.26 12.84 -23.39
CA PHE A 22 -1.14 12.59 -23.10
C PHE A 22 -1.46 12.98 -21.67
N LEU A 23 -2.45 13.87 -21.50
CA LEU A 23 -3.00 14.22 -20.19
C LEU A 23 -4.37 13.57 -20.04
N MET A 24 -4.52 12.72 -19.03
CA MET A 24 -5.75 12.02 -18.71
C MET A 24 -6.13 12.33 -17.27
N ASP A 25 -7.26 12.97 -17.08
CA ASP A 25 -7.81 13.31 -15.77
C ASP A 25 -9.03 12.42 -15.51
N GLU A 26 -8.90 11.50 -14.56
CA GLU A 26 -9.91 10.50 -14.16
C GLU A 26 -10.66 9.84 -15.34
N PRO A 27 -9.97 9.32 -16.35
CA PRO A 27 -10.64 8.93 -17.60
C PRO A 27 -11.61 7.75 -17.46
N LEU A 28 -11.53 6.96 -16.39
CA LEU A 28 -12.35 5.77 -16.18
C LEU A 28 -13.37 5.90 -15.03
N SER A 29 -13.41 7.02 -14.31
CA SER A 29 -14.23 7.23 -13.11
C SER A 29 -15.74 7.01 -13.32
N ASN A 30 -16.25 7.37 -14.50
CA ASN A 30 -17.68 7.31 -14.83
C ASN A 30 -18.10 6.00 -15.52
N LEU A 31 -17.28 4.95 -15.48
CA LEU A 31 -17.55 3.66 -16.12
C LEU A 31 -17.91 2.59 -15.08
N ASP A 32 -18.82 1.68 -15.48
CA ASP A 32 -19.07 0.48 -14.70
C ASP A 32 -17.82 -0.43 -14.62
N ALA A 33 -17.77 -1.33 -13.64
CA ALA A 33 -16.59 -2.15 -13.35
C ALA A 33 -16.13 -3.00 -14.55
N LYS A 34 -17.07 -3.59 -15.31
CA LYS A 34 -16.74 -4.41 -16.48
C LYS A 34 -16.11 -3.56 -17.59
N LEU A 35 -16.72 -2.41 -17.87
CA LEU A 35 -16.24 -1.50 -18.90
C LEU A 35 -14.92 -0.83 -18.48
N ARG A 36 -14.76 -0.49 -17.20
CA ARG A 36 -13.52 0.04 -16.63
C ARG A 36 -12.35 -0.93 -16.85
N ASN A 37 -12.55 -2.22 -16.54
CA ASN A 37 -11.52 -3.26 -16.76
C ASN A 37 -11.16 -3.40 -18.25
N GLN A 38 -12.14 -3.36 -19.15
CA GLN A 38 -11.90 -3.40 -20.60
C GLN A 38 -11.10 -2.17 -21.07
N MET A 39 -11.49 -0.98 -20.65
CA MET A 39 -10.84 0.27 -21.04
C MET A 39 -9.42 0.38 -20.48
N ARG A 40 -9.18 -0.10 -19.24
CA ARG A 40 -7.83 -0.20 -18.66
C ARG A 40 -6.91 -1.06 -19.54
N ALA A 41 -7.37 -2.23 -19.96
CA ALA A 41 -6.61 -3.09 -20.87
C ALA A 41 -6.32 -2.40 -22.22
N GLU A 42 -7.29 -1.64 -22.77
CA GLU A 42 -7.08 -0.88 -24.00
C GLU A 42 -6.05 0.26 -23.83
N ILE A 43 -6.04 0.95 -22.69
CA ILE A 43 -5.05 1.99 -22.38
C ILE A 43 -3.65 1.38 -22.27
N ILE A 44 -3.50 0.19 -21.64
CA ILE A 44 -2.22 -0.52 -21.57
C ILE A 44 -1.70 -0.83 -22.98
N LYS A 45 -2.54 -1.41 -23.85
CA LYS A 45 -2.19 -1.71 -25.23
C LYS A 45 -1.82 -0.44 -26.03
N LEU A 46 -2.57 0.63 -25.79
CA LEU A 46 -2.31 1.92 -26.42
C LEU A 46 -0.93 2.45 -26.03
N ARG A 47 -0.63 2.47 -24.71
CA ARG A 47 0.67 2.89 -24.20
C ARG A 47 1.84 2.11 -24.80
N GLN A 48 1.69 0.80 -24.98
CA GLN A 48 2.70 -0.04 -25.61
C GLN A 48 2.96 0.28 -27.10
N ARG A 49 1.93 0.79 -27.79
CA ARG A 49 2.01 1.12 -29.24
C ARG A 49 2.54 2.52 -29.50
N ILE A 50 2.28 3.44 -28.58
CA ILE A 50 2.62 4.85 -28.74
C ILE A 50 3.77 5.17 -27.78
N ASN A 51 4.92 5.54 -28.34
CA ASN A 51 6.08 5.96 -27.56
C ASN A 51 5.96 7.43 -27.13
N THR A 52 4.99 7.69 -26.25
CA THR A 52 4.63 9.04 -25.77
C THR A 52 4.46 9.02 -24.26
N THR A 53 4.78 10.10 -23.59
CA THR A 53 4.57 10.24 -22.15
C THR A 53 3.07 10.37 -21.83
N PHE A 54 2.60 9.59 -20.87
CA PHE A 54 1.24 9.68 -20.33
C PHE A 54 1.30 10.24 -18.92
N MET A 55 0.56 11.32 -18.66
CA MET A 55 0.23 11.79 -17.33
C MET A 55 -1.21 11.40 -17.05
N TYR A 56 -1.42 10.58 -16.04
CA TYR A 56 -2.69 9.96 -15.69
C TYR A 56 -3.06 10.30 -14.26
N VAL A 57 -4.14 11.03 -14.06
CA VAL A 57 -4.67 11.34 -12.72
C VAL A 57 -5.82 10.39 -12.42
N THR A 58 -5.79 9.77 -11.25
CA THR A 58 -6.83 8.86 -10.77
C THR A 58 -6.84 8.80 -9.25
N HIS A 59 -7.99 8.51 -8.68
CA HIS A 59 -8.14 8.12 -7.29
C HIS A 59 -8.25 6.59 -7.11
N ASP A 60 -8.31 5.83 -8.21
CA ASP A 60 -8.35 4.36 -8.21
C ASP A 60 -6.94 3.78 -8.15
N GLN A 61 -6.62 3.13 -7.03
CA GLN A 61 -5.31 2.52 -6.80
C GLN A 61 -5.01 1.42 -7.83
N THR A 62 -6.02 0.64 -8.24
CA THR A 62 -5.84 -0.45 -9.21
C THR A 62 -5.43 0.11 -10.57
N GLU A 63 -6.00 1.26 -10.97
CA GLU A 63 -5.58 1.96 -12.17
C GLU A 63 -4.11 2.42 -12.06
N ALA A 64 -3.77 3.12 -10.97
CA ALA A 64 -2.42 3.60 -10.75
C ALA A 64 -1.39 2.44 -10.75
N MET A 65 -1.65 1.39 -9.98
CA MET A 65 -0.74 0.24 -9.84
C MET A 65 -0.56 -0.57 -11.14
N THR A 66 -1.58 -0.58 -12.02
CA THR A 66 -1.54 -1.39 -13.26
C THR A 66 -1.11 -0.62 -14.50
N LEU A 67 -1.36 0.70 -14.53
CA LEU A 67 -1.10 1.53 -15.69
C LEU A 67 0.25 2.24 -15.64
N ALA A 68 0.74 2.60 -14.46
CA ALA A 68 1.88 3.49 -14.34
C ALA A 68 3.24 2.76 -14.35
N ASP A 69 4.26 3.41 -14.92
CA ASP A 69 5.66 3.08 -14.68
C ASP A 69 6.17 3.74 -13.40
N ARG A 70 5.65 4.94 -13.11
CA ARG A 70 5.90 5.70 -11.87
C ARG A 70 4.60 6.32 -11.38
N ILE A 71 4.41 6.27 -10.07
CA ILE A 71 3.26 6.87 -9.39
C ILE A 71 3.77 8.01 -8.52
N VAL A 72 3.02 9.11 -8.49
CA VAL A 72 3.22 10.24 -7.58
C VAL A 72 2.06 10.23 -6.59
N ILE A 73 2.34 9.99 -5.32
CA ILE A 73 1.33 10.07 -4.25
C ILE A 73 1.35 11.48 -3.69
N MET A 74 0.18 12.11 -3.72
CA MET A 74 -0.01 13.48 -3.25
C MET A 74 -1.02 13.54 -2.11
N LYS A 75 -0.79 14.43 -1.15
CA LYS A 75 -1.70 14.77 -0.07
C LYS A 75 -1.60 16.26 0.23
N ASP A 76 -2.71 16.95 0.31
CA ASP A 76 -2.80 18.37 0.69
C ASP A 76 -1.86 19.28 -0.13
N GLY A 77 -1.73 18.99 -1.45
CA GLY A 77 -0.85 19.73 -2.36
C GLY A 77 0.64 19.34 -2.31
N TYR A 78 1.03 18.43 -1.42
CA TYR A 78 2.42 17.97 -1.28
C TYR A 78 2.62 16.59 -1.87
N VAL A 79 3.77 16.38 -2.50
CA VAL A 79 4.22 15.06 -2.93
C VAL A 79 4.74 14.29 -1.70
N ASN A 80 4.14 13.13 -1.42
CA ASN A 80 4.56 12.28 -0.31
C ASN A 80 5.60 11.24 -0.75
N GLN A 81 5.39 10.63 -1.91
CA GLN A 81 6.36 9.67 -2.46
C GLN A 81 6.20 9.57 -3.97
N ILE A 82 7.33 9.38 -4.66
CA ILE A 82 7.39 9.06 -6.09
C ILE A 82 8.15 7.74 -6.24
N GLY A 83 7.57 6.78 -6.94
CA GLY A 83 8.23 5.49 -7.18
C GLY A 83 7.49 4.63 -8.19
N THR A 84 8.05 3.47 -8.47
CA THR A 84 7.35 2.41 -9.19
C THR A 84 6.22 1.84 -8.31
N PRO A 85 5.18 1.22 -8.89
CA PRO A 85 4.13 0.56 -8.11
C PRO A 85 4.69 -0.38 -7.03
N GLN A 86 5.71 -1.16 -7.37
CA GLN A 86 6.36 -2.11 -6.46
C GLN A 86 7.09 -1.42 -5.30
N GLU A 87 7.77 -0.30 -5.56
CA GLU A 87 8.44 0.48 -4.52
C GLU A 87 7.45 1.07 -3.54
N LEU A 88 6.36 1.68 -4.02
CA LEU A 88 5.34 2.27 -3.17
C LEU A 88 4.65 1.23 -2.27
N PHE A 89 4.44 0.02 -2.81
CA PHE A 89 3.83 -1.07 -2.05
C PHE A 89 4.77 -1.65 -1.00
N ASN A 90 6.04 -1.90 -1.36
CA ASN A 90 7.01 -2.59 -0.50
C ASN A 90 7.81 -1.66 0.41
N LYS A 91 7.99 -0.39 0.01
CA LYS A 91 8.86 0.59 0.67
C LYS A 91 8.14 1.93 0.88
N PRO A 92 7.00 1.92 1.57
CA PRO A 92 6.28 3.16 1.85
C PRO A 92 7.11 4.02 2.81
N VAL A 93 7.30 5.30 2.47
CA VAL A 93 8.13 6.21 3.26
C VAL A 93 7.43 6.73 4.52
N ASN A 94 6.11 6.62 4.61
CA ASN A 94 5.34 7.03 5.79
C ASN A 94 4.01 6.27 5.92
N LEU A 95 3.34 6.45 7.05
CA LEU A 95 2.03 5.85 7.36
C LEU A 95 0.96 6.18 6.32
N PHE A 96 0.98 7.42 5.79
CA PHE A 96 -0.01 7.82 4.79
C PHE A 96 0.13 6.99 3.50
N VAL A 97 1.34 6.88 2.95
CA VAL A 97 1.60 6.08 1.75
C VAL A 97 1.27 4.61 1.99
N ALA A 98 1.67 4.07 3.16
CA ALA A 98 1.41 2.68 3.53
C ALA A 98 -0.08 2.35 3.62
N GLY A 99 -0.88 3.25 4.20
CA GLY A 99 -2.33 3.11 4.31
C GLY A 99 -3.08 3.50 3.04
N PHE A 100 -2.45 4.25 2.12
CA PHE A 100 -3.08 4.62 0.85
C PHE A 100 -2.91 3.55 -0.22
N ILE A 101 -1.80 2.82 -0.26
CA ILE A 101 -1.49 1.81 -1.28
C ILE A 101 -1.76 0.41 -0.74
N GLY A 102 -2.57 -0.36 -1.49
CA GLY A 102 -2.91 -1.77 -1.22
C GLY A 102 -4.40 -1.98 -0.94
N MET A 103 -4.92 -3.13 -1.39
CA MET A 103 -6.29 -3.60 -1.13
C MET A 103 -6.23 -5.07 -0.70
N PRO A 104 -6.66 -5.39 0.52
CA PRO A 104 -6.99 -4.44 1.60
C PRO A 104 -5.80 -3.58 2.02
N VAL A 105 -6.06 -2.50 2.77
CA VAL A 105 -5.01 -1.59 3.26
C VAL A 105 -4.11 -2.29 4.29
N MET A 106 -2.93 -1.72 4.55
CA MET A 106 -2.00 -2.24 5.56
C MET A 106 -2.63 -2.21 6.95
N ASN A 107 -2.47 -3.28 7.72
CA ASN A 107 -2.79 -3.29 9.15
C ASN A 107 -1.76 -2.46 9.91
N PHE A 108 -2.21 -1.65 10.84
CA PHE A 108 -1.36 -0.86 11.72
C PHE A 108 -1.59 -1.27 13.17
N PHE A 109 -0.52 -1.68 13.84
CA PHE A 109 -0.50 -1.97 15.27
C PHE A 109 0.12 -0.77 16.00
N ASP A 110 -0.70 -0.05 16.77
CA ASP A 110 -0.21 1.03 17.64
C ASP A 110 0.28 0.50 18.99
N GLY A 111 1.06 1.31 19.69
CA GLY A 111 1.63 0.93 21.00
C GLY A 111 2.72 -0.12 20.93
N CYS A 112 3.35 -0.29 19.77
CA CYS A 112 4.50 -1.14 19.57
C CYS A 112 5.81 -0.43 19.94
N LYS A 113 6.87 -1.20 20.15
CA LYS A 113 8.20 -0.66 20.52
C LYS A 113 9.28 -1.24 19.63
N LEU A 114 10.19 -0.38 19.22
CA LEU A 114 11.47 -0.78 18.69
C LEU A 114 12.44 -0.93 19.87
N LEU A 115 12.99 -2.11 20.04
CA LEU A 115 13.96 -2.43 21.10
C LEU A 115 15.32 -2.68 20.47
N CYS A 116 16.40 -2.34 21.22
CA CYS A 116 17.76 -2.68 20.83
C CYS A 116 18.47 -3.28 22.05
N GLU A 117 18.76 -4.58 22.02
CA GLU A 117 19.42 -5.31 23.09
C GLU A 117 20.73 -5.92 22.56
N ASN A 118 21.86 -5.52 23.14
CA ASN A 118 23.19 -5.97 22.71
C ASN A 118 23.49 -5.72 21.22
N GLY A 119 22.91 -4.64 20.65
CA GLY A 119 23.07 -4.29 19.23
C GLY A 119 22.15 -5.04 18.28
N VAL A 120 21.19 -5.82 18.80
CA VAL A 120 20.17 -6.52 18.01
C VAL A 120 18.84 -5.81 18.15
N TYR A 121 18.28 -5.38 17.02
CA TYR A 121 16.98 -4.72 16.96
C TYR A 121 15.83 -5.75 16.89
N SER A 122 14.77 -5.47 17.60
CA SER A 122 13.53 -6.24 17.57
C SER A 122 12.31 -5.32 17.68
N ALA A 123 11.21 -5.70 17.04
CA ALA A 123 9.91 -5.07 17.20
C ALA A 123 9.08 -5.83 18.23
N GLU A 124 8.58 -5.16 19.26
CA GLU A 124 7.63 -5.72 20.20
C GLU A 124 6.22 -5.29 19.79
N ILE A 125 5.39 -6.27 19.43
CA ILE A 125 4.01 -6.09 18.95
C ILE A 125 3.09 -6.90 19.85
N ARG A 126 2.19 -6.26 20.59
CA ARG A 126 1.28 -6.92 21.53
C ARG A 126 2.03 -7.91 22.46
N GLY A 127 3.16 -7.50 23.02
CA GLY A 127 3.98 -8.32 23.93
C GLY A 127 4.75 -9.47 23.27
N VAL A 128 4.65 -9.63 21.95
CA VAL A 128 5.42 -10.61 21.19
C VAL A 128 6.62 -9.91 20.55
N LYS A 129 7.81 -10.44 20.79
CA LYS A 129 9.07 -9.91 20.25
C LYS A 129 9.38 -10.57 18.91
N PHE A 130 9.61 -9.77 17.89
CA PHE A 130 10.03 -10.17 16.55
C PHE A 130 11.42 -9.63 16.30
N GLU A 131 12.42 -10.50 16.23
CA GLU A 131 13.77 -10.13 15.83
C GLU A 131 13.77 -9.75 14.36
N LEU A 132 14.28 -8.54 14.04
CA LEU A 132 14.29 -8.01 12.68
C LEU A 132 15.34 -8.72 11.82
N ASP A 133 15.14 -8.72 10.51
CA ASP A 133 16.06 -9.38 9.59
C ASP A 133 17.40 -8.63 9.43
N GLU A 134 18.36 -9.26 8.77
CA GLU A 134 19.70 -8.70 8.60
C GLU A 134 19.72 -7.34 7.88
N PHE A 135 18.81 -7.15 6.91
CA PHE A 135 18.70 -5.89 6.17
C PHE A 135 18.18 -4.76 7.08
N GLN A 136 17.10 -5.03 7.80
CA GLN A 136 16.50 -4.09 8.76
C GLN A 136 17.48 -3.73 9.88
N GLN A 137 18.19 -4.73 10.43
CA GLN A 137 19.24 -4.53 11.44
C GLN A 137 20.30 -3.54 10.94
N LYS A 138 20.81 -3.76 9.73
CA LYS A 138 21.84 -2.89 9.12
C LYS A 138 21.32 -1.48 8.87
N ALA A 139 20.10 -1.34 8.32
CA ALA A 139 19.52 -0.04 8.03
C ALA A 139 19.33 0.78 9.30
N LEU A 140 18.75 0.20 10.36
CA LEU A 140 18.54 0.87 11.64
C LEU A 140 19.87 1.25 12.31
N ALA A 141 20.88 0.36 12.28
CA ALA A 141 22.19 0.65 12.82
C ALA A 141 22.91 1.76 12.05
N GLN A 142 22.84 1.79 10.72
CA GLN A 142 23.41 2.85 9.89
C GLN A 142 22.76 4.21 10.13
N ASN A 143 21.45 4.21 10.37
CA ASN A 143 20.71 5.44 10.71
C ASN A 143 20.93 5.87 12.17
N GLY A 144 21.68 5.09 12.98
CA GLY A 144 21.86 5.37 14.41
C GLY A 144 20.56 5.34 15.20
N GLN A 145 19.62 4.48 14.80
CA GLN A 145 18.27 4.46 15.35
C GLN A 145 18.30 4.03 16.82
N GLU A 146 17.76 4.87 17.69
CA GLU A 146 17.57 4.54 19.10
C GLU A 146 16.23 3.81 19.32
N PRO A 147 16.09 3.02 20.40
CA PRO A 147 14.82 2.45 20.82
C PRO A 147 13.74 3.52 20.95
N CYS A 148 12.56 3.28 20.38
CA CYS A 148 11.46 4.25 20.36
C CYS A 148 10.10 3.57 20.28
N ASP A 149 9.04 4.35 20.50
CA ASP A 149 7.68 3.92 20.22
C ASP A 149 7.43 3.95 18.71
N ILE A 150 6.84 2.88 18.20
CA ILE A 150 6.58 2.70 16.78
C ILE A 150 5.12 2.33 16.52
N VAL A 151 4.69 2.54 15.29
CA VAL A 151 3.56 1.87 14.67
C VAL A 151 4.10 0.78 13.76
N ALA A 152 3.71 -0.47 13.99
CA ALA A 152 4.11 -1.58 13.13
C ALA A 152 3.07 -1.79 12.04
N GLY A 153 3.50 -1.82 10.77
CA GLY A 153 2.64 -2.01 9.61
C GLY A 153 2.83 -3.41 9.00
N ILE A 154 1.72 -4.13 8.78
CA ILE A 154 1.73 -5.47 8.17
C ILE A 154 0.69 -5.53 7.06
N ARG A 155 1.10 -5.94 5.85
CA ARG A 155 0.15 -6.19 4.76
C ARG A 155 -0.74 -7.39 5.09
N PRO A 156 -2.07 -7.32 4.83
CA PRO A 156 -3.01 -8.42 5.07
C PRO A 156 -2.59 -9.77 4.47
N GLN A 157 -1.98 -9.73 3.27
CA GLN A 157 -1.48 -10.91 2.55
C GLN A 157 -0.24 -11.56 3.21
N HIS A 158 0.40 -10.87 4.14
CA HIS A 158 1.63 -11.34 4.80
C HIS A 158 1.34 -12.03 6.14
N ILE A 159 0.09 -12.02 6.59
CA ILE A 159 -0.33 -12.69 7.83
C ILE A 159 -0.58 -14.17 7.55
N ARG A 160 -0.14 -15.00 8.47
CA ARG A 160 -0.36 -16.46 8.49
C ARG A 160 -1.19 -16.83 9.68
N VAL A 161 -2.32 -17.45 9.43
CA VAL A 161 -3.25 -17.96 10.45
C VAL A 161 -2.89 -19.40 10.84
N GLY A 162 -3.15 -19.76 12.08
CA GLY A 162 -2.87 -21.11 12.61
C GLY A 162 -1.50 -21.25 13.28
N GLU A 163 -0.64 -20.24 13.15
CA GLU A 163 0.71 -20.23 13.72
C GLU A 163 0.93 -18.97 14.57
N GLY A 164 1.94 -19.03 15.46
CA GLY A 164 2.42 -17.85 16.18
C GLY A 164 1.75 -17.60 17.53
N LYS A 165 2.05 -16.42 18.08
CA LYS A 165 1.68 -16.04 19.46
C LYS A 165 0.75 -14.84 19.53
N LEU A 166 0.41 -14.23 18.40
CA LEU A 166 -0.62 -13.21 18.34
C LEU A 166 -1.98 -13.90 18.25
N TYR A 167 -3.01 -13.32 18.87
CA TYR A 167 -4.36 -13.87 18.90
C TYR A 167 -5.36 -12.78 18.51
N GLY A 168 -6.40 -13.21 17.80
CA GLY A 168 -7.55 -12.37 17.49
C GLY A 168 -8.84 -13.19 17.51
N GLU A 169 -9.96 -12.52 17.73
CA GLU A 169 -11.30 -13.09 17.60
C GLU A 169 -11.89 -12.66 16.28
N VAL A 170 -12.30 -13.60 15.44
CA VAL A 170 -12.86 -13.31 14.12
C VAL A 170 -14.22 -12.64 14.25
N GLU A 171 -14.35 -11.43 13.74
CA GLU A 171 -15.60 -10.65 13.75
C GLU A 171 -16.32 -10.72 12.39
N VAL A 172 -15.57 -10.76 11.28
CA VAL A 172 -16.13 -10.81 9.92
C VAL A 172 -15.31 -11.78 9.07
N SER A 173 -15.99 -12.50 8.17
CA SER A 173 -15.38 -13.34 7.15
C SER A 173 -16.04 -13.03 5.80
N GLU A 174 -15.26 -12.44 4.88
CA GLU A 174 -15.72 -12.06 3.56
C GLU A 174 -15.20 -13.05 2.51
N MET A 175 -16.07 -13.89 1.98
CA MET A 175 -15.72 -14.85 0.94
C MET A 175 -15.71 -14.18 -0.44
N LEU A 176 -14.53 -13.98 -1.02
CA LEU A 176 -14.32 -13.33 -2.31
C LEU A 176 -14.03 -14.31 -3.45
N GLY A 177 -14.43 -15.56 -3.30
CA GLY A 177 -14.23 -16.64 -4.27
C GLY A 177 -12.95 -17.41 -4.01
N SER A 178 -11.82 -17.03 -4.60
CA SER A 178 -10.51 -17.67 -4.35
C SER A 178 -9.83 -17.21 -3.07
N GLU A 179 -10.28 -16.09 -2.50
CA GLU A 179 -9.74 -15.47 -1.31
C GLU A 179 -10.82 -15.25 -0.27
N VAL A 180 -10.39 -15.22 0.99
CA VAL A 180 -11.22 -14.86 2.14
C VAL A 180 -10.51 -13.76 2.89
N ASP A 181 -11.21 -12.62 3.08
CA ASP A 181 -10.75 -11.56 3.95
C ASP A 181 -11.36 -11.80 5.34
N LEU A 182 -10.49 -12.12 6.32
CA LEU A 182 -10.87 -12.27 7.71
C LEU A 182 -10.57 -10.97 8.47
N HIS A 183 -11.56 -10.45 9.16
CA HIS A 183 -11.40 -9.37 10.11
C HIS A 183 -11.40 -9.95 11.52
N ALA A 184 -10.32 -9.77 12.24
CA ALA A 184 -10.17 -10.25 13.59
C ALA A 184 -9.80 -9.12 14.56
N ASN A 185 -10.49 -9.07 15.68
CA ASN A 185 -10.17 -8.15 16.76
C ASN A 185 -8.96 -8.68 17.54
N CYS A 186 -7.87 -7.94 17.48
CA CYS A 186 -6.65 -8.22 18.23
C CYS A 186 -6.42 -7.11 19.26
N GLU A 187 -6.91 -7.32 20.49
CA GLU A 187 -6.77 -6.37 21.60
C GLU A 187 -7.27 -4.94 21.26
N GLY A 188 -8.32 -4.83 20.45
CA GLY A 188 -8.94 -3.59 20.03
C GLY A 188 -8.54 -3.09 18.65
N ASP A 189 -7.54 -3.69 18.02
CA ASP A 189 -7.23 -3.43 16.61
C ASP A 189 -8.03 -4.36 15.70
N ASP A 190 -8.61 -3.80 14.63
CA ASP A 190 -9.17 -4.60 13.52
C ASP A 190 -8.04 -5.04 12.60
N VAL A 191 -7.73 -6.35 12.62
CA VAL A 191 -6.67 -6.95 11.81
C VAL A 191 -7.28 -7.71 10.64
N VAL A 192 -7.02 -7.23 9.43
CA VAL A 192 -7.45 -7.87 8.20
C VAL A 192 -6.41 -8.89 7.74
N MET A 193 -6.84 -10.11 7.41
CA MET A 193 -5.99 -11.20 6.94
C MET A 193 -6.55 -11.74 5.64
N VAL A 194 -5.75 -11.75 4.58
CA VAL A 194 -6.15 -12.31 3.28
C VAL A 194 -5.62 -13.74 3.17
N LEU A 195 -6.54 -14.69 3.09
CA LEU A 195 -6.24 -16.11 3.00
C LEU A 195 -6.71 -16.68 1.67
N GLN A 196 -5.95 -17.62 1.12
CA GLN A 196 -6.40 -18.38 -0.05
C GLN A 196 -7.40 -19.44 0.40
N THR A 197 -8.55 -19.55 -0.28
CA THR A 197 -9.60 -20.53 0.05
C THR A 197 -9.07 -21.98 0.05
N MET A 198 -8.08 -22.27 -0.81
CA MET A 198 -7.46 -23.59 -0.92
C MET A 198 -6.54 -23.95 0.27
N ASP A 199 -6.07 -22.93 1.02
CA ASP A 199 -5.18 -23.11 2.17
C ASP A 199 -5.96 -23.23 3.49
N LEU A 200 -7.28 -23.00 3.45
CA LEU A 200 -8.15 -23.16 4.60
C LEU A 200 -8.50 -24.63 4.77
N GLU A 201 -7.91 -25.30 5.75
CA GLU A 201 -8.26 -26.68 6.12
C GLU A 201 -9.67 -26.80 6.72
N THR A 202 -10.20 -25.71 7.29
CA THR A 202 -11.54 -25.62 7.89
C THR A 202 -12.11 -24.21 7.69
N ASP A 203 -13.44 -24.11 7.57
CA ASP A 203 -14.14 -22.83 7.58
C ASP A 203 -13.87 -22.10 8.90
N VAL A 204 -13.31 -20.92 8.80
CA VAL A 204 -13.11 -20.04 9.96
C VAL A 204 -14.43 -19.34 10.27
N SER A 205 -14.97 -19.62 11.47
CA SER A 205 -16.27 -19.12 11.91
C SER A 205 -16.15 -17.80 12.67
N ILE A 206 -17.17 -16.95 12.57
CA ILE A 206 -17.31 -15.73 13.38
C ILE A 206 -17.32 -16.13 14.88
N GLY A 207 -16.60 -15.37 15.70
CA GLY A 207 -16.40 -15.62 17.13
C GLY A 207 -15.29 -16.64 17.43
N GLN A 208 -14.68 -17.23 16.41
CA GLN A 208 -13.55 -18.14 16.59
C GLN A 208 -12.29 -17.35 16.98
N LYS A 209 -11.59 -17.85 18.01
CA LYS A 209 -10.26 -17.36 18.35
C LYS A 209 -9.24 -18.04 17.46
N ILE A 210 -8.45 -17.22 16.78
CA ILE A 210 -7.36 -17.67 15.92
C ILE A 210 -6.04 -17.11 16.41
N ASN A 211 -4.99 -17.90 16.24
CA ASN A 211 -3.63 -17.41 16.39
C ASN A 211 -3.05 -17.07 15.00
N PHE A 212 -2.15 -16.09 14.97
CA PHE A 212 -1.52 -15.66 13.73
C PHE A 212 -0.11 -15.16 13.96
N THR A 213 0.64 -15.08 12.88
CA THR A 213 2.00 -14.52 12.84
C THR A 213 2.29 -13.90 11.48
N PHE A 214 3.45 -13.29 11.35
CA PHE A 214 4.02 -12.78 10.10
C PHE A 214 5.54 -12.86 10.15
N LYS A 215 6.19 -12.79 9.01
CA LYS A 215 7.65 -12.80 8.94
C LYS A 215 8.21 -11.44 9.36
N PRO A 216 9.30 -11.41 10.15
CA PRO A 216 9.92 -10.16 10.61
C PRO A 216 10.35 -9.23 9.47
N ASP A 217 10.88 -9.77 8.36
CA ASP A 217 11.31 -9.03 7.17
C ASP A 217 10.19 -8.27 6.45
N LEU A 218 8.93 -8.59 6.77
CA LEU A 218 7.75 -7.96 6.19
C LEU A 218 7.13 -6.88 7.09
N ILE A 219 7.66 -6.70 8.30
CA ILE A 219 7.22 -5.64 9.23
C ILE A 219 7.71 -4.29 8.72
N GLN A 220 6.79 -3.35 8.54
CA GLN A 220 7.09 -1.95 8.30
C GLN A 220 7.15 -1.21 9.64
N LEU A 221 8.19 -0.45 9.85
CA LEU A 221 8.46 0.25 11.12
C LEU A 221 8.27 1.74 10.90
N PHE A 222 7.25 2.32 11.52
CA PHE A 222 6.99 3.76 11.45
C PHE A 222 7.20 4.39 12.81
N GLU A 223 7.94 5.49 12.86
CA GLU A 223 8.07 6.29 14.06
C GLU A 223 6.70 6.86 14.46
N LYS A 224 6.34 6.71 15.74
CA LYS A 224 4.99 7.08 16.19
C LYS A 224 4.71 8.57 16.06
N GLU A 225 5.69 9.43 16.34
CA GLU A 225 5.50 10.89 16.37
C GLU A 225 5.38 11.50 14.98
N THR A 226 6.23 11.08 14.04
CA THR A 226 6.31 11.65 12.70
C THR A 226 5.50 10.87 11.67
N GLY A 227 5.27 9.58 11.91
CA GLY A 227 4.70 8.65 10.95
C GLY A 227 5.67 8.24 9.85
N ASN A 228 6.93 8.63 9.92
CA ASN A 228 7.95 8.29 8.93
C ASN A 228 8.42 6.85 9.10
N ASN A 229 8.72 6.19 7.99
CA ASN A 229 9.29 4.85 8.01
C ASN A 229 10.76 4.90 8.42
N LEU A 230 11.16 4.16 9.45
CA LEU A 230 12.50 4.17 10.01
C LEU A 230 13.59 3.62 9.06
N ILE A 231 13.18 2.91 8.01
CA ILE A 231 14.08 2.26 7.06
C ILE A 231 14.08 2.97 5.70
N TRP A 232 12.89 3.38 5.22
CA TRP A 232 12.71 3.86 3.85
C TRP A 232 12.58 5.38 3.73
N TYR A 233 12.44 6.10 4.85
CA TYR A 233 12.37 7.54 4.84
C TYR A 233 13.77 8.13 4.70
N ASP A 234 13.95 9.04 3.74
CA ASP A 234 15.17 9.81 3.53
C ASP A 234 14.83 11.30 3.59
N GLU A 235 15.36 12.00 4.60
CA GLU A 235 15.15 13.43 4.78
C GLU A 235 15.66 14.28 3.60
N ALA A 236 16.70 13.83 2.89
CA ALA A 236 17.23 14.54 1.73
C ALA A 236 16.22 14.51 0.57
N SER A 237 15.62 13.34 0.32
CA SER A 237 14.56 13.17 -0.68
C SER A 237 13.28 13.90 -0.29
N ALA A 238 12.97 14.02 1.00
CA ALA A 238 11.80 14.75 1.48
C ALA A 238 11.91 16.28 1.25
N LYS A 239 13.12 16.84 1.30
CA LYS A 239 13.37 18.27 1.03
C LYS A 239 13.28 18.61 -0.47
N GLU A 240 13.58 17.66 -1.35
CA GLU A 240 13.37 17.82 -2.80
C GLU A 240 11.89 17.78 -3.20
N ASN A 241 11.04 17.18 -2.37
CA ASN A 241 9.58 17.14 -2.52
C ASN A 241 8.87 18.36 -1.92
N ALA A 242 9.55 19.52 -1.84
CA ALA A 242 8.95 20.78 -1.44
C ALA A 242 7.72 21.13 -2.31
N PRO A 243 6.76 21.93 -1.82
CA PRO A 243 5.43 22.10 -2.41
C PRO A 243 5.53 22.48 -3.90
N VAL A 244 4.89 21.67 -4.74
CA VAL A 244 4.82 21.89 -6.19
C VAL A 244 3.90 23.08 -6.52
N CYS A 245 3.07 23.48 -5.60
CA CYS A 245 2.20 24.65 -5.71
C CYS A 245 2.73 25.80 -4.87
N LYS A 246 3.42 26.74 -5.49
CA LYS A 246 3.35 28.13 -5.02
C LYS A 246 1.89 28.54 -5.13
N GLU A 247 1.35 29.21 -4.08
CA GLU A 247 0.04 29.80 -4.07
C GLU A 247 -0.21 30.53 -5.40
N TYR A 248 -1.10 29.99 -6.21
CA TYR A 248 -1.73 30.76 -7.25
C TYR A 248 -2.96 31.37 -6.59
N ASP A 249 -2.87 32.65 -6.23
CA ASP A 249 -4.01 33.49 -5.96
C ASP A 249 -4.90 33.49 -7.22
N PHE A 250 -6.12 32.96 -7.10
CA PHE A 250 -7.19 33.09 -8.08
C PHE A 250 -8.09 34.25 -7.70
#